data_9554c1a6f47a498c15789f2e2571f2ad
#
_entry.id   9554c1a6f47a498c15789f2e2571f2ad
#
_cell.length_a   1.000
_cell.length_b   1.000
_cell.length_c   1.000
_cell.angle_alpha   90.00
_cell.angle_beta   90.00
_cell.angle_gamma   90.00
#
_symmetry.space_group_name_H-M   'P 1'
#
loop_
_entity.id
_entity.type
_entity.pdbx_description
1 polymer ?
#
loop_
_entity_poly.entity_id
_entity_poly.type
_entity_poly.pdbx_seq_one_letter_code
_entity_poly.pdbx_strand_id
1 'polypeptide(L)'
;MAADQCVGALMPAPVNLHSHAFQRAMAGMTERRGPHGRDTFWTWRQLMFRFLEALTPDDIQAISTFVQMEMLEAGYAAVAEFHYV
;
A
#
# COMPACT_ATOMS: atom_id res chain seq x y z
N MET A 1 2.24 -40.57 -7.28
CA MET A 1 2.95 -39.26 -7.34
C MET A 1 3.41 -38.91 -5.94
N ALA A 2 4.69 -38.68 -5.72
CA ALA A 2 5.19 -38.21 -4.43
C ALA A 2 4.93 -36.69 -4.33
N ALA A 3 4.55 -36.20 -3.15
CA ALA A 3 4.44 -34.79 -2.89
C ALA A 3 5.82 -34.22 -2.54
N ASP A 4 6.19 -33.08 -3.11
CA ASP A 4 7.44 -32.39 -2.79
C ASP A 4 7.39 -31.69 -1.43
N GLN A 5 6.17 -31.34 -0.96
CA GLN A 5 5.92 -30.73 0.34
C GLN A 5 4.64 -31.31 0.99
N CYS A 6 4.69 -31.44 2.31
CA CYS A 6 3.54 -31.81 3.11
C CYS A 6 3.20 -30.67 4.08
N VAL A 7 1.95 -30.24 4.06
CA VAL A 7 1.45 -29.14 4.92
C VAL A 7 0.22 -29.59 5.70
N GLY A 8 -0.02 -28.98 6.86
CA GLY A 8 -1.18 -29.30 7.69
C GLY A 8 -2.49 -28.73 7.13
N ALA A 9 -2.41 -27.60 6.42
CA ALA A 9 -3.52 -26.99 5.71
C ALA A 9 -3.01 -26.25 4.48
N LEU A 10 -3.77 -26.27 3.41
CA LEU A 10 -3.51 -25.52 2.18
C LEU A 10 -4.74 -24.74 1.78
N MET A 11 -4.59 -23.46 1.53
CA MET A 11 -5.66 -22.57 1.07
C MET A 11 -5.13 -21.67 -0.05
N PRO A 12 -6.02 -21.20 -0.97
CA PRO A 12 -5.63 -20.20 -1.96
C PRO A 12 -5.11 -18.93 -1.28
N ALA A 13 -4.07 -18.32 -1.83
CA ALA A 13 -3.57 -17.06 -1.34
C ALA A 13 -4.61 -15.94 -1.56
N PRO A 14 -4.78 -15.01 -0.62
CA PRO A 14 -5.73 -13.91 -0.75
C PRO A 14 -5.31 -12.95 -1.87
N VAL A 15 -6.30 -12.23 -2.38
CA VAL A 15 -6.14 -11.14 -3.34
C VAL A 15 -6.44 -9.81 -2.64
N ASN A 16 -5.56 -8.83 -2.77
CA ASN A 16 -5.82 -7.48 -2.29
C ASN A 16 -6.58 -6.70 -3.38
N LEU A 17 -7.85 -6.37 -3.12
CA LEU A 17 -8.70 -5.66 -4.08
C LEU A 17 -8.76 -4.14 -3.87
N HIS A 18 -8.01 -3.59 -2.89
CA HIS A 18 -7.96 -2.16 -2.62
C HIS A 18 -6.54 -1.76 -2.22
N SER A 19 -5.81 -1.17 -3.15
CA SER A 19 -4.45 -0.72 -2.93
C SER A 19 -4.17 0.62 -3.63
N HIS A 20 -3.49 1.50 -2.91
CA HIS A 20 -2.95 2.77 -3.37
C HIS A 20 -1.51 2.85 -2.90
N ALA A 21 -0.61 2.18 -3.60
CA ALA A 21 0.77 1.92 -3.15
C ALA A 21 1.52 3.17 -2.68
N PHE A 22 1.37 4.32 -3.39
CA PHE A 22 2.06 5.56 -3.02
C PHE A 22 1.73 6.04 -1.60
N GLN A 23 0.54 5.73 -1.08
CA GLN A 23 0.14 6.11 0.28
C GLN A 23 0.99 5.44 1.35
N ARG A 24 1.66 4.33 1.05
CA ARG A 24 2.58 3.67 1.97
C ARG A 24 3.73 4.59 2.40
N ALA A 25 4.22 5.43 1.49
CA ALA A 25 5.27 6.40 1.79
C ALA A 25 4.78 7.59 2.63
N MET A 26 3.47 7.77 2.79
CA MET A 26 2.89 8.79 3.68
C MET A 26 2.82 8.33 5.14
N ALA A 27 3.22 7.11 5.47
CA ALA A 27 3.21 6.60 6.84
C ALA A 27 4.04 7.51 7.76
N GLY A 28 3.46 7.91 8.89
CA GLY A 28 4.04 8.86 9.84
C GLY A 28 3.81 10.34 9.50
N MET A 29 3.26 10.66 8.32
CA MET A 29 2.97 12.04 7.92
C MET A 29 1.52 12.46 8.22
N THR A 30 0.61 11.50 8.30
CA THR A 30 -0.83 11.72 8.39
C THR A 30 -1.40 11.46 9.79
N GLU A 31 -0.63 10.90 10.71
CA GLU A 31 -1.07 10.50 12.04
C GLU A 31 -0.94 11.63 13.08
N ARG A 32 -0.57 12.85 12.66
CA ARG A 32 -0.46 14.02 13.54
C ARG A 32 -1.66 14.92 13.35
N ARG A 33 -2.29 15.32 14.48
CA ARG A 33 -3.33 16.35 14.47
C ARG A 33 -2.76 17.67 13.95
N GLY A 34 -3.48 18.29 13.01
CA GLY A 34 -3.16 19.62 12.53
C GLY A 34 -3.28 20.68 13.63
N PRO A 35 -2.75 21.91 13.41
CA PRO A 35 -2.70 22.98 14.40
C PRO A 35 -4.09 23.42 14.94
N HIS A 36 -5.16 23.06 14.27
CA HIS A 36 -6.54 23.37 14.66
C HIS A 36 -7.28 22.22 15.35
N GLY A 37 -6.59 21.14 15.71
CA GLY A 37 -7.14 20.03 16.52
C GLY A 37 -8.23 19.18 15.86
N ARG A 38 -8.56 19.41 14.61
CA ARG A 38 -9.53 18.64 13.84
C ARG A 38 -8.92 18.14 12.55
N ASP A 39 -8.65 16.84 12.51
CA ASP A 39 -8.35 16.16 11.26
C ASP A 39 -9.64 15.65 10.65
N THR A 40 -9.83 15.98 9.37
CA THR A 40 -10.96 15.51 8.58
C THR A 40 -10.44 14.76 7.37
N PHE A 41 -11.30 13.98 6.72
CA PHE A 41 -11.00 13.38 5.44
C PHE A 41 -10.47 14.40 4.40
N TRP A 42 -10.96 15.63 4.45
CA TRP A 42 -10.57 16.70 3.51
C TRP A 42 -9.14 17.21 3.77
N THR A 43 -8.72 17.34 5.02
CA THR A 43 -7.35 17.74 5.36
C THR A 43 -6.35 16.65 4.97
N TRP A 44 -6.68 15.39 5.23
CA TRP A 44 -5.90 14.24 4.79
C TRP A 44 -5.80 14.18 3.26
N ARG A 45 -6.92 14.36 2.55
CA ARG A 45 -6.95 14.36 1.08
C ARG A 45 -6.06 15.43 0.46
N GLN A 46 -6.06 16.64 1.01
CA GLN A 46 -5.19 17.73 0.53
C GLN A 46 -3.69 17.39 0.73
N LEU A 47 -3.34 16.78 1.84
CA LEU A 47 -1.98 16.31 2.09
C LEU A 47 -1.59 15.22 1.07
N MET A 48 -2.48 14.28 0.85
CA MET A 48 -2.28 13.19 -0.10
C MET A 48 -2.00 13.70 -1.51
N PHE A 49 -2.77 14.65 -2.02
CA PHE A 49 -2.54 15.20 -3.36
C PHE A 49 -1.24 16.00 -3.45
N ARG A 50 -0.93 16.83 -2.46
CA ARG A 50 0.36 17.54 -2.42
C ARG A 50 1.56 16.59 -2.38
N PHE A 51 1.42 15.47 -1.68
CA PHE A 51 2.43 14.43 -1.66
C PHE A 51 2.58 13.78 -3.04
N LEU A 52 1.46 13.43 -3.67
CA LEU A 52 1.44 12.81 -5.00
C LEU A 52 2.09 13.73 -6.07
N GLU A 53 1.82 15.03 -6.03
CA GLU A 53 2.41 16.02 -6.95
C GLU A 53 3.95 16.12 -6.83
N ALA A 54 4.51 15.75 -5.68
CA ALA A 54 5.96 15.77 -5.44
C ALA A 54 6.68 14.49 -5.88
N LEU A 55 5.94 13.41 -6.18
CA LEU A 55 6.54 12.13 -6.54
C LEU A 55 7.02 12.12 -7.99
N THR A 56 8.21 11.57 -8.18
CA THR A 56 8.74 11.24 -9.51
C THR A 56 8.31 9.84 -9.93
N PRO A 57 8.41 9.47 -11.23
CA PRO A 57 8.19 8.09 -11.66
C PRO A 57 9.07 7.07 -10.95
N ASP A 58 10.32 7.42 -10.64
CA ASP A 58 11.25 6.56 -9.91
C ASP A 58 10.79 6.34 -8.47
N ASP A 59 10.27 7.37 -7.80
CA ASP A 59 9.68 7.25 -6.46
C ASP A 59 8.48 6.31 -6.48
N ILE A 60 7.57 6.46 -7.45
CA ILE A 60 6.40 5.59 -7.60
C ILE A 60 6.83 4.14 -7.82
N GLN A 61 7.83 3.90 -8.65
CA GLN A 61 8.37 2.57 -8.89
C GLN A 61 8.93 1.98 -7.57
N ALA A 62 9.77 2.73 -6.87
CA ALA A 62 10.38 2.28 -5.62
C ALA A 62 9.34 1.96 -4.54
N ILE A 63 8.37 2.86 -4.34
CA ILE A 63 7.29 2.69 -3.35
C ILE A 63 6.42 1.48 -3.71
N SER A 64 6.01 1.35 -4.98
CA SER A 64 5.18 0.23 -5.43
C SER A 64 5.91 -1.10 -5.28
N THR A 65 7.20 -1.15 -5.59
CA THR A 65 8.02 -2.35 -5.39
C THR A 65 8.06 -2.75 -3.91
N PHE A 66 8.26 -1.79 -3.03
CA PHE A 66 8.28 -2.03 -1.59
C PHE A 66 6.95 -2.56 -1.06
N VAL A 67 5.83 -1.94 -1.47
CA VAL A 67 4.48 -2.38 -1.08
C VAL A 67 4.17 -3.79 -1.57
N GLN A 68 4.55 -4.11 -2.81
CA GLN A 68 4.34 -5.44 -3.36
C GLN A 68 5.18 -6.50 -2.61
N MET A 69 6.39 -6.16 -2.21
CA MET A 69 7.21 -7.02 -1.36
C MET A 69 6.54 -7.28 -0.01
N GLU A 70 6.05 -6.23 0.68
CA GLU A 70 5.31 -6.38 1.94
C GLU A 70 4.04 -7.25 1.76
N MET A 71 3.32 -7.09 0.64
CA MET A 71 2.15 -7.93 0.35
C MET A 71 2.51 -9.40 0.13
N LEU A 72 3.60 -9.69 -0.60
CA LEU A 72 4.08 -11.05 -0.78
C LEU A 72 4.50 -11.69 0.55
N GLU A 73 5.21 -10.96 1.40
CA GLU A 73 5.58 -11.41 2.75
C GLU A 73 4.36 -11.71 3.62
N ALA A 74 3.26 -10.95 3.43
CA ALA A 74 1.98 -11.17 4.11
C ALA A 74 1.14 -12.30 3.47
N GLY A 75 1.60 -12.91 2.38
CA GLY A 75 0.95 -14.04 1.73
C GLY A 75 -0.04 -13.70 0.62
N TYR A 76 -0.12 -12.46 0.18
CA TYR A 76 -0.96 -12.08 -0.96
C TYR A 76 -0.36 -12.55 -2.28
N ALA A 77 -1.20 -13.08 -3.20
CA ALA A 77 -0.76 -13.57 -4.51
C ALA A 77 -1.11 -12.62 -5.67
N ALA A 78 -2.01 -11.69 -5.45
CA ALA A 78 -2.43 -10.72 -6.47
C ALA A 78 -2.92 -9.42 -5.81
N VAL A 79 -2.91 -8.34 -6.58
CA VAL A 79 -3.39 -7.03 -6.15
C VAL A 79 -4.10 -6.32 -7.29
N ALA A 80 -5.18 -5.60 -6.95
CA ALA A 80 -5.78 -4.58 -7.80
C ALA A 80 -5.30 -3.21 -7.30
N GLU A 81 -4.44 -2.57 -8.08
CA GLU A 81 -3.78 -1.30 -7.72
C GLU A 81 -4.40 -0.13 -8.47
N PHE A 82 -4.65 0.98 -7.76
CA PHE A 82 -5.04 2.24 -8.37
C PHE A 82 -4.01 3.33 -8.00
N HIS A 83 -3.20 3.75 -8.96
CA HIS A 83 -2.03 4.60 -8.72
C HIS A 83 -2.32 6.09 -8.53
N TYR A 84 -3.45 6.61 -8.95
CA TYR A 84 -3.79 8.05 -8.99
C TYR A 84 -2.95 8.90 -9.97
N VAL A 85 -2.16 8.30 -10.81
CA VAL A 85 -1.28 8.96 -11.81
C VAL A 85 -1.60 8.45 -13.22
#